data_013b39a9670238377b836038fc01c894
#
_entry.id   013b39a9670238377b836038fc01c894
#
_cell.length_a   1.000
_cell.length_b   1.000
_cell.length_c   1.000
_cell.angle_alpha   90.00
_cell.angle_beta   90.00
_cell.angle_gamma   90.00
#
_symmetry.space_group_name_H-M   'P 1'
#
loop_
_entity.id
_entity.type
_entity.pdbx_description
1 polymer ?
#
loop_
_entity_poly.entity_id
_entity_poly.type
_entity_poly.pdbx_seq_one_letter_code
_entity_poly.pdbx_strand_id
1 'polypeptide(L)'
;MLTTETAAPTKPPLKMKGPNPYQQAENDLESLVLSHLGLVKRIALHLRPRLSSFMDLDELIQVGTIGLIEAARSFVAAKGVPFEHFAHSRVRGAIIDEVRRMSNLPRSAVAINKQHSEEVRQLSSVLGREPSQAEVAAALGKDIDDFQEDRRKAAQ
;
A
#
# COMPACT_ATOMS: atom_id res chain seq x y z
N MET A 1 -52.48 -0.26 54.45
CA MET A 1 -51.54 0.71 53.91
C MET A 1 -50.76 0.20 52.79
N LEU A 2 -51.19 0.59 51.65
CA LEU A 2 -50.83 0.02 50.38
C LEU A 2 -49.71 0.80 49.78
N THR A 3 -48.54 0.25 49.78
CA THR A 3 -47.48 0.63 48.88
C THR A 3 -47.73 0.05 47.52
N THR A 4 -48.32 0.84 46.67
CA THR A 4 -48.39 0.46 45.24
C THR A 4 -47.01 0.65 44.66
N GLU A 5 -46.30 -0.43 44.61
CA GLU A 5 -45.09 -0.51 43.81
C GLU A 5 -45.50 -0.55 42.33
N THR A 6 -45.50 0.58 41.67
CA THR A 6 -45.61 0.67 40.24
C THR A 6 -44.29 0.19 39.68
N ALA A 7 -44.18 -1.10 39.39
CA ALA A 7 -43.14 -1.61 38.56
C ALA A 7 -43.24 -0.92 37.19
N ALA A 8 -42.23 -0.13 36.83
CA ALA A 8 -42.13 0.45 35.51
C ALA A 8 -42.23 -0.68 34.47
N PRO A 9 -43.05 -0.53 33.44
CA PRO A 9 -43.10 -1.54 32.41
C PRO A 9 -41.71 -1.67 31.77
N THR A 10 -41.05 -2.75 32.08
CA THR A 10 -39.87 -3.16 31.30
C THR A 10 -40.33 -3.36 29.86
N LYS A 11 -39.96 -2.42 29.01
CA LYS A 11 -40.12 -2.64 27.56
C LYS A 11 -39.51 -3.99 27.22
N PRO A 12 -40.25 -4.92 26.61
CA PRO A 12 -39.68 -6.15 26.15
C PRO A 12 -38.57 -5.74 25.16
N PRO A 13 -37.43 -6.47 25.15
CA PRO A 13 -36.40 -6.19 24.18
C PRO A 13 -37.04 -6.27 22.78
N LEU A 14 -36.85 -5.20 22.02
CA LEU A 14 -37.29 -5.17 20.63
C LEU A 14 -36.70 -6.40 19.93
N LYS A 15 -37.56 -7.39 19.68
CA LYS A 15 -37.18 -8.51 18.83
C LYS A 15 -36.93 -7.93 17.44
N MET A 16 -35.67 -7.66 17.14
CA MET A 16 -35.30 -7.28 15.82
C MET A 16 -35.59 -8.46 14.90
N LYS A 17 -36.61 -8.30 14.06
CA LYS A 17 -36.92 -9.27 13.02
C LYS A 17 -35.86 -9.07 11.94
N GLY A 18 -34.90 -9.99 11.87
CA GLY A 18 -33.88 -10.00 10.86
C GLY A 18 -32.46 -9.80 11.42
N PRO A 19 -31.43 -9.94 10.60
CA PRO A 19 -30.06 -9.71 11.02
C PRO A 19 -29.86 -8.26 11.46
N ASN A 20 -29.08 -8.09 12.53
CA ASN A 20 -28.70 -6.77 13.02
C ASN A 20 -28.05 -5.98 11.87
N PRO A 21 -28.54 -4.77 11.54
CA PRO A 21 -27.97 -3.97 10.44
C PRO A 21 -26.47 -3.73 10.59
N TYR A 22 -25.97 -3.59 11.80
CA TYR A 22 -24.55 -3.41 12.07
C TYR A 22 -23.78 -4.69 11.78
N GLN A 23 -24.31 -5.85 12.17
CA GLN A 23 -23.71 -7.14 11.90
C GLN A 23 -23.71 -7.45 10.40
N GLN A 24 -24.78 -7.07 9.71
CA GLN A 24 -24.86 -7.23 8.25
C GLN A 24 -23.83 -6.37 7.54
N ALA A 25 -23.66 -5.11 7.96
CA ALA A 25 -22.66 -4.21 7.38
C ALA A 25 -21.24 -4.73 7.60
N GLU A 26 -20.95 -5.26 8.80
CA GLU A 26 -19.66 -5.88 9.08
C GLU A 26 -19.38 -7.11 8.22
N ASN A 27 -20.39 -7.97 8.06
CA ASN A 27 -20.29 -9.16 7.23
C ASN A 27 -20.09 -8.83 5.76
N ASP A 28 -20.76 -7.79 5.26
CA ASP A 28 -20.61 -7.32 3.89
C ASP A 28 -19.21 -6.75 3.66
N LEU A 29 -18.67 -5.99 4.61
CA LEU A 29 -17.32 -5.47 4.59
C LEU A 29 -16.28 -6.60 4.56
N GLU A 30 -16.42 -7.55 5.47
CA GLU A 30 -15.54 -8.72 5.56
C GLU A 30 -15.57 -9.54 4.27
N SER A 31 -16.74 -9.81 3.74
CA SER A 31 -16.93 -10.52 2.49
C SER A 31 -16.25 -9.81 1.33
N LEU A 32 -16.38 -8.49 1.25
CA LEU A 32 -15.78 -7.67 0.22
C LEU A 32 -14.25 -7.71 0.30
N VAL A 33 -13.69 -7.63 1.50
CA VAL A 33 -12.24 -7.72 1.71
C VAL A 33 -11.72 -9.12 1.36
N LEU A 34 -12.35 -10.17 1.88
CA LEU A 34 -11.90 -11.55 1.65
C LEU A 34 -11.94 -11.93 0.17
N SER A 35 -12.96 -11.48 -0.57
CA SER A 35 -13.07 -11.77 -2.01
C SER A 35 -12.02 -11.06 -2.86
N HIS A 36 -11.35 -10.03 -2.34
CA HIS A 36 -10.34 -9.24 -3.06
C HIS A 36 -8.92 -9.37 -2.52
N LEU A 37 -8.65 -10.31 -1.61
CA LEU A 37 -7.28 -10.56 -1.12
C LEU A 37 -6.33 -10.96 -2.24
N GLY A 38 -6.82 -11.68 -3.25
CA GLY A 38 -6.04 -12.03 -4.44
C GLY A 38 -5.54 -10.82 -5.22
N LEU A 39 -6.31 -9.74 -5.24
CA LEU A 39 -5.91 -8.46 -5.84
C LEU A 39 -4.70 -7.87 -5.12
N VAL A 40 -4.69 -7.89 -3.79
CA VAL A 40 -3.56 -7.41 -2.98
C VAL A 40 -2.30 -8.18 -3.31
N LYS A 41 -2.39 -9.50 -3.37
CA LYS A 41 -1.24 -10.35 -3.72
C LYS A 41 -0.70 -10.05 -5.11
N ARG A 42 -1.57 -9.88 -6.11
CA ARG A 42 -1.15 -9.54 -7.48
C ARG A 42 -0.44 -8.20 -7.54
N ILE A 43 -0.95 -7.19 -6.85
CA ILE A 43 -0.33 -5.87 -6.79
C ILE A 43 1.04 -5.94 -6.08
N ALA A 44 1.11 -6.65 -4.95
CA ALA A 44 2.34 -6.82 -4.19
C ALA A 44 3.42 -7.52 -5.03
N LEU A 45 3.06 -8.59 -5.75
CA LEU A 45 3.97 -9.29 -6.63
C LEU A 45 4.45 -8.41 -7.80
N HIS A 46 3.56 -7.57 -8.32
CA HIS A 46 3.91 -6.63 -9.40
C HIS A 46 4.88 -5.54 -8.93
N LEU A 47 4.72 -5.06 -7.71
CA LEU A 47 5.56 -4.01 -7.14
C LEU A 47 6.85 -4.54 -6.51
N ARG A 48 6.90 -5.81 -6.14
CA ARG A 48 8.03 -6.43 -5.45
C ARG A 48 9.40 -6.16 -6.10
N PRO A 49 9.58 -6.28 -7.43
CA PRO A 49 10.88 -6.04 -8.05
C PRO A 49 11.43 -4.64 -7.80
N ARG A 50 10.55 -3.65 -7.63
CA ARG A 50 10.91 -2.25 -7.41
C ARG A 50 11.12 -1.91 -5.94
N LEU A 51 10.50 -2.68 -5.03
CA LEU A 51 10.39 -2.34 -3.61
C LEU A 51 11.06 -3.38 -2.69
N SER A 52 11.69 -4.42 -3.24
CA SER A 52 12.27 -5.51 -2.46
C SER A 52 13.39 -5.07 -1.49
N SER A 53 14.04 -3.94 -1.76
CA SER A 53 15.05 -3.37 -0.86
C SER A 53 14.45 -2.65 0.34
N PHE A 54 13.16 -2.33 0.32
CA PHE A 54 12.46 -1.61 1.38
C PHE A 54 11.56 -2.53 2.21
N MET A 55 10.88 -3.45 1.55
CA MET A 55 9.87 -4.31 2.16
C MET A 55 9.91 -5.69 1.51
N ASP A 56 9.74 -6.74 2.31
CA ASP A 56 9.54 -8.09 1.80
C ASP A 56 8.10 -8.27 1.30
N LEU A 57 7.83 -9.41 0.66
CA LEU A 57 6.51 -9.69 0.09
C LEU A 57 5.40 -9.71 1.15
N ASP A 58 5.67 -10.31 2.32
CA ASP A 58 4.67 -10.40 3.39
C ASP A 58 4.31 -9.01 3.94
N GLU A 59 5.29 -8.13 4.08
CA GLU A 59 5.07 -6.74 4.49
C GLU A 59 4.26 -5.98 3.45
N LEU A 60 4.57 -6.15 2.16
CA LEU A 60 3.80 -5.54 1.06
C LEU A 60 2.33 -6.00 1.09
N ILE A 61 2.09 -7.28 1.33
CA ILE A 61 0.74 -7.84 1.42
C ILE A 61 0.01 -7.29 2.65
N GLN A 62 0.67 -7.17 3.80
CA GLN A 62 0.07 -6.60 5.01
C GLN A 62 -0.36 -5.16 4.79
N VAL A 63 0.50 -4.32 4.26
CA VAL A 63 0.20 -2.91 3.97
C VAL A 63 -0.89 -2.79 2.91
N GLY A 64 -0.82 -3.59 1.86
CA GLY A 64 -1.84 -3.63 0.82
C GLY A 64 -3.21 -4.06 1.35
N THR A 65 -3.25 -4.99 2.29
CA THR A 65 -4.48 -5.45 2.94
C THR A 65 -5.12 -4.33 3.76
N ILE A 66 -4.33 -3.54 4.48
CA ILE A 66 -4.84 -2.35 5.18
C ILE A 66 -5.46 -1.38 4.19
N GLY A 67 -4.81 -1.12 3.05
CA GLY A 67 -5.35 -0.29 1.98
C GLY A 67 -6.65 -0.83 1.40
N LEU A 68 -6.77 -2.15 1.27
CA LEU A 68 -8.00 -2.81 0.82
C LEU A 68 -9.14 -2.62 1.82
N ILE A 69 -8.87 -2.75 3.11
CA ILE A 69 -9.87 -2.54 4.18
C ILE A 69 -10.37 -1.10 4.16
N GLU A 70 -9.47 -0.13 4.04
CA GLU A 70 -9.83 1.28 3.91
C GLU A 70 -10.66 1.54 2.66
N ALA A 71 -10.31 0.93 1.54
CA ALA A 71 -11.07 1.01 0.31
C ALA A 71 -12.50 0.46 0.48
N ALA A 72 -12.63 -0.69 1.13
CA ALA A 72 -13.93 -1.30 1.37
C ALA A 72 -14.83 -0.42 2.26
N ARG A 73 -14.25 0.26 3.25
CA ARG A 73 -14.98 1.16 4.14
C ARG A 73 -15.43 2.44 3.46
N SER A 74 -14.65 2.95 2.52
CA SER A 74 -14.92 4.24 1.86
C SER A 74 -15.58 4.10 0.49
N PHE A 75 -15.79 2.87 0.00
CA PHE A 75 -16.37 2.64 -1.31
C PHE A 75 -17.85 3.05 -1.36
N VAL A 76 -18.18 3.80 -2.41
CA VAL A 76 -19.56 4.21 -2.72
C VAL A 76 -19.90 3.74 -4.12
N ALA A 77 -20.76 2.72 -4.21
CA ALA A 77 -21.16 2.11 -5.47
C ALA A 77 -21.86 3.10 -6.43
N ALA A 78 -22.53 4.12 -5.88
CA ALA A 78 -23.26 5.13 -6.65
C ALA A 78 -22.37 6.01 -7.54
N LYS A 79 -21.05 6.00 -7.37
CA LYS A 79 -20.11 6.78 -8.19
C LYS A 79 -19.75 6.11 -9.52
N GLY A 80 -20.29 4.92 -9.80
CA GLY A 80 -20.13 4.23 -11.08
C GLY A 80 -18.77 3.60 -11.34
N VAL A 81 -17.84 3.65 -10.40
CA VAL A 81 -16.53 3.00 -10.50
C VAL A 81 -16.64 1.60 -9.90
N PRO A 82 -16.21 0.54 -10.60
CA PRO A 82 -16.13 -0.80 -10.02
C PRO A 82 -15.24 -0.84 -8.80
N PHE A 83 -15.63 -1.61 -7.79
CA PHE A 83 -14.85 -1.73 -6.55
C PHE A 83 -13.41 -2.19 -6.81
N GLU A 84 -13.20 -3.10 -7.73
CA GLU A 84 -11.86 -3.61 -8.07
C GLU A 84 -10.92 -2.50 -8.53
N HIS A 85 -11.38 -1.58 -9.36
CA HIS A 85 -10.60 -0.42 -9.79
C HIS A 85 -10.29 0.54 -8.64
N PHE A 86 -11.29 0.82 -7.83
CA PHE A 86 -11.14 1.67 -6.65
C PHE A 86 -10.15 1.06 -5.65
N ALA A 87 -10.29 -0.24 -5.37
CA ALA A 87 -9.42 -0.98 -4.47
C ALA A 87 -7.98 -1.05 -4.99
N HIS A 88 -7.78 -1.29 -6.29
CA HIS A 88 -6.46 -1.34 -6.91
C HIS A 88 -5.67 -0.06 -6.65
N SER A 89 -6.28 1.09 -6.88
CA SER A 89 -5.66 2.39 -6.65
C SER A 89 -5.31 2.61 -5.18
N ARG A 90 -6.21 2.23 -4.28
CA ARG A 90 -6.01 2.39 -2.83
C ARG A 90 -4.94 1.45 -2.28
N VAL A 91 -4.92 0.20 -2.71
CA VAL A 91 -3.91 -0.78 -2.31
C VAL A 91 -2.53 -0.34 -2.77
N ARG A 92 -2.41 0.02 -4.04
CA ARG A 92 -1.14 0.50 -4.60
C ARG A 92 -0.66 1.76 -3.89
N GLY A 93 -1.55 2.73 -3.69
CA GLY A 93 -1.24 3.97 -2.98
C GLY A 93 -0.76 3.71 -1.54
N ALA A 94 -1.41 2.80 -0.82
CA ALA A 94 -1.02 2.45 0.55
C ALA A 94 0.41 1.87 0.61
N ILE A 95 0.75 0.98 -0.31
CA ILE A 95 2.08 0.39 -0.38
C ILE A 95 3.15 1.45 -0.68
N ILE A 96 2.91 2.28 -1.69
CA ILE A 96 3.85 3.32 -2.08
C ILE A 96 4.04 4.36 -0.97
N ASP A 97 2.96 4.76 -0.31
CA ASP A 97 3.02 5.70 0.81
C ASP A 97 3.81 5.14 2.00
N GLU A 98 3.67 3.85 2.29
CA GLU A 98 4.44 3.20 3.35
C GLU A 98 5.93 3.15 3.02
N VAL A 99 6.29 2.82 1.78
CA VAL A 99 7.69 2.83 1.31
C VAL A 99 8.29 4.22 1.45
N ARG A 100 7.56 5.26 1.08
CA ARG A 100 8.01 6.65 1.25
C ARG A 100 8.23 7.01 2.71
N ARG A 101 7.35 6.55 3.58
CA ARG A 101 7.44 6.80 5.02
C ARG A 101 8.64 6.09 5.64
N MET A 102 8.87 4.83 5.28
CA MET A 102 9.99 4.02 5.79
C MET A 102 11.34 4.50 5.29
N SER A 103 11.42 4.93 4.04
CA SER A 103 12.69 5.34 3.43
C SER A 103 13.18 6.69 3.91
N ASN A 104 12.31 7.56 4.43
CA ASN A 104 12.60 8.96 4.71
C ASN A 104 13.28 9.70 3.55
N LEU A 105 13.19 9.14 2.34
CA LEU A 105 13.82 9.69 1.15
C LEU A 105 12.82 10.55 0.38
N PRO A 106 13.23 11.72 -0.13
CA PRO A 106 12.42 12.51 -1.03
C PRO A 106 12.18 11.73 -2.34
N ARG A 107 11.10 12.06 -3.06
CA ARG A 107 10.75 11.43 -4.35
C ARG A 107 11.89 11.44 -5.35
N SER A 108 12.65 12.53 -5.38
CA SER A 108 13.83 12.69 -6.23
C SER A 108 14.91 11.65 -5.92
N ALA A 109 15.12 11.30 -4.66
CA ALA A 109 16.11 10.30 -4.25
C ALA A 109 15.71 8.89 -4.72
N VAL A 110 14.42 8.53 -4.67
CA VAL A 110 13.92 7.24 -5.18
C VAL A 110 14.16 7.14 -6.69
N ALA A 111 13.87 8.20 -7.44
CA ALA A 111 14.11 8.26 -8.88
C ALA A 111 15.59 8.15 -9.22
N ILE A 112 16.46 8.83 -8.48
CA ILE A 112 17.91 8.77 -8.63
C ILE A 112 18.44 7.36 -8.40
N ASN A 113 17.99 6.70 -7.32
CA ASN A 113 18.39 5.33 -7.00
C ASN A 113 17.95 4.34 -8.08
N LYS A 114 16.74 4.48 -8.60
CA LYS A 114 16.24 3.64 -9.69
C LYS A 114 17.06 3.80 -10.95
N GLN A 115 17.32 5.04 -11.37
CA GLN A 115 18.13 5.35 -12.55
C GLN A 115 19.54 4.79 -12.43
N HIS A 116 20.16 4.95 -11.25
CA HIS A 116 21.48 4.41 -10.95
C HIS A 116 21.51 2.88 -11.06
N SER A 117 20.54 2.19 -10.46
CA SER A 117 20.47 0.73 -10.48
C SER A 117 20.28 0.18 -11.90
N GLU A 118 19.46 0.81 -12.72
CA GLU A 118 19.26 0.43 -14.12
C GLU A 118 20.54 0.58 -14.93
N GLU A 119 21.25 1.69 -14.74
CA GLU A 119 22.49 1.96 -15.45
C GLU A 119 23.60 1.00 -15.04
N VAL A 120 23.75 0.70 -13.77
CA VAL A 120 24.70 -0.30 -13.26
C VAL A 120 24.43 -1.66 -13.91
N ARG A 121 23.17 -2.06 -13.96
CA ARG A 121 22.79 -3.33 -14.58
C ARG A 121 23.15 -3.39 -16.07
N GLN A 122 22.86 -2.33 -16.81
CA GLN A 122 23.16 -2.25 -18.23
C GLN A 122 24.67 -2.28 -18.49
N LEU A 123 25.44 -1.49 -17.77
CA LEU A 123 26.89 -1.46 -17.90
C LEU A 123 27.55 -2.77 -17.49
N SER A 124 27.07 -3.39 -16.42
CA SER A 124 27.57 -4.70 -15.99
C SER A 124 27.38 -5.76 -17.07
N SER A 125 26.24 -5.72 -17.75
CA SER A 125 25.94 -6.63 -18.86
C SER A 125 26.90 -6.45 -20.04
N VAL A 126 27.23 -5.20 -20.37
CA VAL A 126 28.14 -4.86 -21.48
C VAL A 126 29.60 -5.13 -21.13
N LEU A 127 30.02 -4.76 -19.93
CA LEU A 127 31.41 -4.87 -19.49
C LEU A 127 31.79 -6.26 -18.98
N GLY A 128 30.84 -7.08 -18.58
CA GLY A 128 31.09 -8.37 -17.95
C GLY A 128 31.72 -8.26 -16.56
N ARG A 129 31.67 -7.09 -15.93
CA ARG A 129 32.16 -6.78 -14.58
C ARG A 129 31.36 -5.65 -13.97
N GLU A 130 31.55 -5.43 -12.67
CA GLU A 130 30.95 -4.30 -12.00
C GLU A 130 31.56 -2.97 -12.53
N PRO A 131 30.73 -2.00 -12.96
CA PRO A 131 31.22 -0.71 -13.43
C PRO A 131 31.75 0.16 -12.28
N SER A 132 32.74 0.99 -12.56
CA SER A 132 33.22 2.00 -11.63
C SER A 132 32.20 3.16 -11.51
N GLN A 133 32.30 3.94 -10.43
CA GLN A 133 31.47 5.14 -10.25
C GLN A 133 31.65 6.14 -11.40
N ALA A 134 32.87 6.30 -11.90
CA ALA A 134 33.15 7.18 -13.02
C ALA A 134 32.45 6.69 -14.31
N GLU A 135 32.44 5.38 -14.56
CA GLU A 135 31.75 4.79 -15.70
C GLU A 135 30.24 5.00 -15.62
N VAL A 136 29.64 4.81 -14.43
CA VAL A 136 28.21 5.05 -14.23
C VAL A 136 27.86 6.52 -14.38
N ALA A 137 28.65 7.42 -13.82
CA ALA A 137 28.47 8.87 -13.96
C ALA A 137 28.50 9.31 -15.43
N ALA A 138 29.49 8.84 -16.18
CA ALA A 138 29.63 9.14 -17.61
C ALA A 138 28.40 8.62 -18.41
N ALA A 139 27.90 7.43 -18.11
CA ALA A 139 26.75 6.86 -18.77
C ALA A 139 25.46 7.63 -18.47
N LEU A 140 25.35 8.23 -17.27
CA LEU A 140 24.25 9.11 -16.88
C LEU A 140 24.40 10.54 -17.40
N GLY A 141 25.50 10.85 -18.10
CA GLY A 141 25.80 12.20 -18.59
C GLY A 141 26.12 13.21 -17.49
N LYS A 142 26.62 12.73 -16.34
CA LYS A 142 26.94 13.55 -15.17
C LYS A 142 28.43 13.61 -14.91
N ASP A 143 28.88 14.75 -14.39
CA ASP A 143 30.20 14.86 -13.81
C ASP A 143 30.29 14.01 -12.54
N ILE A 144 31.48 13.49 -12.21
CA ILE A 144 31.68 12.64 -11.05
C ILE A 144 31.31 13.33 -9.73
N ASP A 145 31.54 14.62 -9.62
CA ASP A 145 31.19 15.39 -8.42
C ASP A 145 29.68 15.49 -8.24
N ASP A 146 28.94 15.78 -9.31
CA ASP A 146 27.48 15.81 -9.32
C ASP A 146 26.90 14.45 -9.03
N PHE A 147 27.50 13.40 -9.59
CA PHE A 147 27.09 12.02 -9.35
C PHE A 147 27.26 11.64 -7.87
N GLN A 148 28.38 11.97 -7.27
CA GLN A 148 28.65 11.70 -5.86
C GLN A 148 27.72 12.48 -4.94
N GLU A 149 27.38 13.71 -5.30
CA GLU A 149 26.41 14.51 -4.56
C GLU A 149 25.01 13.89 -4.61
N ASP A 150 24.58 13.45 -5.79
CA ASP A 150 23.30 12.76 -5.96
C ASP A 150 23.25 11.45 -5.12
N ARG A 151 24.35 10.71 -5.08
CA ARG A 151 24.46 9.49 -4.25
C ARG A 151 24.38 9.80 -2.77
N ARG A 152 24.96 10.90 -2.31
CA ARG A 152 24.85 11.34 -0.91
C ARG A 152 23.41 11.73 -0.55
N LYS A 153 22.72 12.46 -1.42
CA LYS A 153 21.32 12.82 -1.24
C LYS A 153 20.43 11.59 -1.19
N ALA A 154 20.71 10.60 -2.02
CA ALA A 154 19.94 9.34 -2.07
C ALA A 154 20.19 8.43 -0.88
N ALA A 155 21.29 8.60 -0.15
CA ALA A 155 21.65 7.82 1.02
C ALA A 155 21.12 8.41 2.34
N GLN A 156 20.60 9.63 2.34
CA GLN A 156 20.06 10.29 3.54
C GLN A 156 18.63 9.89 3.87
#